data_1dd4f0bf1e9e109c2c269bae6e1b5f8f
#
_entry.id   1dd4f0bf1e9e109c2c269bae6e1b5f8f
#
_cell.length_a   1.000
_cell.length_b   1.000
_cell.length_c   1.000
_cell.angle_alpha   90.00
_cell.angle_beta   90.00
_cell.angle_gamma   90.00
#
_symmetry.space_group_name_H-M   'P 1'
#
loop_
_entity.id
_entity.type
_entity.pdbx_description
1 polymer ?
#
loop_
_entity_poly.entity_id
_entity_poly.type
_entity_poly.pdbx_seq_one_letter_code
_entity_poly.pdbx_strand_id
1 'polypeptide(L)'
;MWSCPQKYEREVEDVNSRLSKLEGYLEDKEAKITLSEFLRNNLYFTTYLLSGIKLAPYQEITLRALFNRNFSMCVWGRGCGKSFIAAVYCFLQCVFEPNTKILIAGPTFRTARFIFNNIEKIVETREAVLLAQAFGAKIKRNDQYEWRINGGTITAIPLSGEKIRGFRANVLVLDEFMLLPEDIIKNVLMPFLVAPQDMTRRMRIKEVEDELIQQGAIEEKDRTKFENTSKMIALSSASYTFENLYKTYQDWINKIQDKESKLEAKYFVSQLGYEALPKE
;
A
#
# COMPACT_ATOMS: atom_id res chain seq x y z
N MET A 1 2.93 -1.25 26.04
CA MET A 1 1.78 -1.02 25.14
C MET A 1 1.68 0.46 24.82
N TRP A 2 1.90 0.90 23.58
CA TRP A 2 1.74 2.30 23.21
C TRP A 2 0.29 2.71 23.41
N SER A 3 0.02 3.63 24.35
CA SER A 3 -1.31 4.20 24.51
C SER A 3 -1.49 5.32 23.50
N CYS A 4 -2.61 5.33 22.80
CA CYS A 4 -3.04 6.47 22.01
C CYS A 4 -3.16 7.70 22.95
N PRO A 5 -2.78 8.91 22.51
CA PRO A 5 -3.11 10.09 23.28
C PRO A 5 -4.60 10.11 23.59
N GLN A 6 -4.97 10.40 24.84
CA GLN A 6 -6.38 10.42 25.31
C GLN A 6 -7.33 11.21 24.41
N LYS A 7 -6.80 12.19 23.67
CA LYS A 7 -7.55 12.94 22.66
C LYS A 7 -8.14 12.04 21.56
N TYR A 8 -7.38 11.05 21.08
CA TYR A 8 -7.84 10.12 20.04
C TYR A 8 -8.78 9.04 20.60
N GLU A 9 -8.63 8.66 21.86
CA GLU A 9 -9.55 7.72 22.53
C GLU A 9 -10.98 8.28 22.59
N ARG A 10 -11.13 9.55 22.99
CA ARG A 10 -12.44 10.22 23.01
C ARG A 10 -13.03 10.40 21.62
N GLU A 11 -12.19 10.65 20.61
CA GLU A 11 -12.66 10.81 19.24
C GLU A 11 -13.19 9.49 18.66
N VAL A 12 -12.69 8.34 19.10
CA VAL A 12 -13.09 7.01 18.59
C VAL A 12 -14.23 6.40 19.38
N GLU A 13 -14.36 6.63 20.69
CA GLU A 13 -15.53 6.21 21.46
C GLU A 13 -16.83 6.80 20.91
N ASP A 14 -16.73 7.98 20.28
CA ASP A 14 -17.86 8.66 19.65
C ASP A 14 -18.04 8.30 18.15
N VAL A 15 -17.16 7.47 17.57
CA VAL A 15 -17.18 7.13 16.13
C VAL A 15 -18.45 6.42 15.72
N ASN A 16 -19.00 5.51 16.53
CA ASN A 16 -20.26 4.84 16.20
C ASN A 16 -21.44 5.84 16.14
N SER A 17 -21.46 6.83 17.02
CA SER A 17 -22.42 7.93 16.99
C SER A 17 -22.20 8.85 15.78
N ARG A 18 -20.97 9.07 15.38
CA ARG A 18 -20.60 9.92 14.25
C ARG A 18 -20.74 9.22 12.91
N LEU A 19 -20.46 7.92 12.82
CA LEU A 19 -20.70 7.13 11.62
C LEU A 19 -22.18 7.04 11.28
N SER A 20 -23.07 6.92 12.27
CA SER A 20 -24.51 6.98 12.04
C SER A 20 -24.99 8.36 11.55
N LYS A 21 -24.33 9.43 11.99
CA LYS A 21 -24.58 10.80 11.47
C LYS A 21 -23.94 11.00 10.08
N LEU A 22 -22.84 10.32 9.79
CA LEU A 22 -22.19 10.36 8.47
C LEU A 22 -22.99 9.64 7.39
N GLU A 23 -23.92 8.74 7.73
CA GLU A 23 -24.79 8.10 6.73
C GLU A 23 -25.56 9.14 5.91
N GLY A 24 -26.05 10.21 6.53
CA GLY A 24 -26.69 11.33 5.83
C GLY A 24 -25.74 12.20 4.98
N TYR A 25 -24.48 12.35 5.42
CA TYR A 25 -23.48 13.11 4.65
C TYR A 25 -22.86 12.30 3.51
N LEU A 26 -22.95 10.97 3.55
CA LEU A 26 -22.40 10.10 2.51
C LEU A 26 -23.21 10.11 1.21
N GLU A 27 -24.39 10.73 1.20
CA GLU A 27 -25.13 10.99 -0.03
C GLU A 27 -24.55 12.17 -0.82
N ASP A 28 -23.89 13.11 -0.14
CA ASP A 28 -23.23 14.24 -0.76
C ASP A 28 -21.87 13.87 -1.35
N LYS A 29 -21.68 14.14 -2.63
CA LYS A 29 -20.45 13.85 -3.37
C LYS A 29 -19.26 14.67 -2.86
N GLU A 30 -19.46 15.92 -2.47
CA GLU A 30 -18.41 16.79 -1.94
C GLU A 30 -17.96 16.33 -0.56
N ALA A 31 -18.90 15.95 0.30
CA ALA A 31 -18.59 15.39 1.61
C ALA A 31 -17.80 14.10 1.51
N LYS A 32 -18.08 13.22 0.54
CA LYS A 32 -17.29 12.00 0.28
C LYS A 32 -15.86 12.33 -0.12
N ILE A 33 -15.64 13.30 -0.98
CA ILE A 33 -14.30 13.71 -1.42
C ILE A 33 -13.52 14.23 -0.21
N THR A 34 -14.09 15.16 0.55
CA THR A 34 -13.46 15.76 1.73
C THR A 34 -13.11 14.71 2.78
N LEU A 35 -14.03 13.77 3.06
CA LEU A 35 -13.77 12.65 3.97
C LEU A 35 -12.66 11.76 3.47
N SER A 36 -12.66 11.44 2.18
CA SER A 36 -11.62 10.62 1.54
C SER A 36 -10.23 11.26 1.69
N GLU A 37 -10.12 12.55 1.41
CA GLU A 37 -8.89 13.32 1.57
C GLU A 37 -8.44 13.36 3.02
N PHE A 38 -9.35 13.60 3.95
CA PHE A 38 -9.05 13.61 5.38
C PHE A 38 -8.49 12.25 5.84
N LEU A 39 -9.16 11.15 5.50
CA LEU A 39 -8.74 9.81 5.89
C LEU A 39 -7.41 9.41 5.25
N ARG A 40 -7.18 9.80 4.00
CA ARG A 40 -5.91 9.55 3.30
C ARG A 40 -4.75 10.33 3.91
N ASN A 41 -4.99 11.53 4.38
CA ASN A 41 -3.98 12.37 5.03
C ASN A 41 -3.73 11.97 6.49
N ASN A 42 -4.68 11.30 7.14
CA ASN A 42 -4.63 10.89 8.54
C ASN A 42 -4.61 9.37 8.69
N LEU A 43 -3.62 8.72 8.10
CA LEU A 43 -3.51 7.25 8.04
C LEU A 43 -3.48 6.57 9.43
N TYR A 44 -2.91 7.21 10.43
CA TYR A 44 -2.94 6.72 11.80
C TYR A 44 -4.38 6.62 12.33
N PHE A 45 -5.13 7.71 12.21
CA PHE A 45 -6.53 7.76 12.62
C PHE A 45 -7.37 6.76 11.83
N THR A 46 -7.14 6.68 10.52
CA THR A 46 -7.83 5.75 9.63
C THR A 46 -7.58 4.31 10.01
N THR A 47 -6.33 3.95 10.35
CA THR A 47 -6.01 2.59 10.81
C THR A 47 -6.70 2.27 12.13
N TYR A 48 -6.70 3.22 13.08
CA TYR A 48 -7.39 3.04 14.35
C TYR A 48 -8.91 2.90 14.16
N LEU A 49 -9.49 3.72 13.30
CA LEU A 49 -10.91 3.64 12.92
C LEU A 49 -11.27 2.29 12.31
N LEU A 50 -10.38 1.72 11.49
CA LEU A 50 -10.59 0.47 10.79
C LEU A 50 -10.51 -0.78 11.66
N SER A 51 -9.58 -0.78 12.60
CA SER A 51 -9.17 -2.01 13.28
C SER A 51 -9.10 -1.89 14.80
N GLY A 52 -9.34 -0.68 15.36
CA GLY A 52 -9.11 -0.41 16.76
C GLY A 52 -7.62 -0.50 17.17
N ILE A 53 -6.72 -0.74 16.22
CA ILE A 53 -5.31 -0.94 16.50
C ILE A 53 -4.56 0.38 16.45
N LYS A 54 -3.82 0.64 17.52
CA LYS A 54 -2.96 1.81 17.65
C LYS A 54 -1.60 1.50 17.03
N LEU A 55 -1.22 2.27 16.02
CA LEU A 55 0.11 2.14 15.41
C LEU A 55 1.17 2.73 16.33
N ALA A 56 2.33 2.07 16.42
CA ALA A 56 3.52 2.68 16.98
C ALA A 56 4.02 3.81 16.07
N PRO A 57 4.71 4.84 16.58
CA PRO A 57 5.17 5.99 15.77
C PRO A 57 5.97 5.60 14.53
N TYR A 58 6.85 4.59 14.64
CA TYR A 58 7.60 4.10 13.50
C TYR A 58 6.72 3.45 12.43
N GLN A 59 5.63 2.78 12.85
CA GLN A 59 4.66 2.18 11.93
C GLN A 59 3.85 3.27 11.19
N GLU A 60 3.48 4.34 11.89
CA GLU A 60 2.79 5.48 11.28
C GLU A 60 3.66 6.13 10.21
N ILE A 61 4.92 6.46 10.54
CA ILE A 61 5.88 7.05 9.59
C ILE A 61 6.05 6.13 8.38
N THR A 62 6.19 4.83 8.63
CA THR A 62 6.35 3.85 7.56
C THR A 62 5.10 3.76 6.69
N LEU A 63 3.91 3.67 7.28
CA LEU A 63 2.67 3.61 6.53
C LEU A 63 2.52 4.82 5.60
N ARG A 64 2.82 6.02 6.10
CA ARG A 64 2.83 7.26 5.31
C ARG A 64 3.85 7.20 4.16
N ALA A 65 5.03 6.64 4.42
CA ALA A 65 6.04 6.46 3.39
C ALA A 65 5.60 5.47 2.30
N LEU A 66 4.95 4.35 2.67
CA LEU A 66 4.40 3.37 1.72
C LEU A 66 3.39 4.01 0.76
N PHE A 67 2.59 4.96 1.24
CA PHE A 67 1.65 5.70 0.39
C PHE A 67 2.34 6.71 -0.53
N ASN A 68 3.42 7.33 -0.09
CA ASN A 68 4.05 8.46 -0.79
C ASN A 68 5.28 8.08 -1.64
N ARG A 69 5.82 6.87 -1.48
CA ARG A 69 7.05 6.43 -2.17
C ARG A 69 6.77 5.27 -3.12
N ASN A 70 7.56 5.19 -4.19
CA ASN A 70 7.43 4.10 -5.15
C ASN A 70 8.17 2.84 -4.68
N PHE A 71 9.32 3.01 -4.02
CA PHE A 71 10.18 1.93 -3.57
C PHE A 71 10.41 2.05 -2.08
N SER A 72 9.89 1.11 -1.32
CA SER A 72 9.97 1.12 0.14
C SER A 72 10.57 -0.18 0.66
N MET A 73 11.57 -0.08 1.54
CA MET A 73 12.21 -1.22 2.18
C MET A 73 12.14 -1.10 3.68
N CYS A 74 11.62 -2.16 4.32
CA CYS A 74 11.52 -2.26 5.77
C CYS A 74 12.39 -3.43 6.26
N VAL A 75 13.56 -3.12 6.83
CA VAL A 75 14.46 -4.09 7.44
C VAL A 75 14.26 -4.02 8.96
N TRP A 76 13.29 -4.79 9.45
CA TRP A 76 12.87 -4.71 10.85
C TRP A 76 13.10 -6.03 11.58
N GLY A 77 13.41 -5.94 12.86
CA GLY A 77 13.47 -7.09 13.76
C GLY A 77 12.16 -7.89 13.77
N ARG A 78 12.22 -9.12 14.25
CA ARG A 78 11.02 -9.94 14.47
C ARG A 78 10.13 -9.28 15.52
N GLY A 79 8.80 -9.36 15.34
CA GLY A 79 7.84 -8.74 16.26
C GLY A 79 7.53 -7.26 15.99
N CYS A 80 8.28 -6.53 15.16
CA CYS A 80 8.03 -5.12 14.86
C CYS A 80 6.78 -4.87 13.98
N GLY A 81 6.05 -5.90 13.58
CA GLY A 81 4.77 -5.74 12.87
C GLY A 81 4.89 -5.49 11.37
N LYS A 82 5.97 -5.95 10.70
CA LYS A 82 6.15 -5.80 9.24
C LYS A 82 4.95 -6.26 8.43
N SER A 83 4.54 -7.52 8.62
CA SER A 83 3.44 -8.12 7.88
C SER A 83 2.09 -7.47 8.20
N PHE A 84 1.94 -6.96 9.44
CA PHE A 84 0.75 -6.21 9.84
C PHE A 84 0.65 -4.88 9.10
N ILE A 85 1.72 -4.07 9.11
CA ILE A 85 1.69 -2.75 8.43
C ILE A 85 1.52 -2.89 6.92
N ALA A 86 2.08 -3.95 6.32
CA ALA A 86 1.86 -4.27 4.92
C ALA A 86 0.39 -4.65 4.63
N ALA A 87 -0.24 -5.40 5.53
CA ALA A 87 -1.66 -5.75 5.40
C ALA A 87 -2.56 -4.50 5.49
N VAL A 88 -2.30 -3.62 6.46
CA VAL A 88 -2.99 -2.32 6.59
C VAL A 88 -2.83 -1.50 5.31
N TYR A 89 -1.61 -1.40 4.80
CA TYR A 89 -1.34 -0.69 3.55
C TYR A 89 -2.13 -1.30 2.38
N CYS A 90 -2.08 -2.62 2.19
CA CYS A 90 -2.77 -3.29 1.09
C CYS A 90 -4.29 -3.04 1.12
N PHE A 91 -4.88 -3.13 2.32
CA PHE A 91 -6.30 -2.87 2.51
C PHE A 91 -6.65 -1.42 2.16
N LEU A 92 -5.98 -0.45 2.78
CA LEU A 92 -6.22 0.97 2.56
C LEU A 92 -5.97 1.38 1.11
N GLN A 93 -4.92 0.85 0.49
CA GLN A 93 -4.62 1.14 -0.92
C GLN A 93 -5.76 0.73 -1.85
N CYS A 94 -6.36 -0.45 -1.62
CA CYS A 94 -7.52 -0.90 -2.39
C CYS A 94 -8.79 -0.08 -2.09
N VAL A 95 -8.99 0.35 -0.84
CA VAL A 95 -10.14 1.19 -0.47
C VAL A 95 -10.04 2.57 -1.13
N PHE A 96 -8.86 3.20 -1.08
CA PHE A 96 -8.65 4.55 -1.59
C PHE A 96 -8.46 4.63 -3.10
N GLU A 97 -7.94 3.57 -3.72
CA GLU A 97 -7.67 3.52 -5.16
C GLU A 97 -8.39 2.32 -5.81
N PRO A 98 -9.54 2.57 -6.42
CA PRO A 98 -10.30 1.51 -7.09
C PRO A 98 -9.48 0.78 -8.16
N ASN A 99 -9.78 -0.51 -8.34
CA ASN A 99 -9.15 -1.37 -9.35
C ASN A 99 -7.64 -1.61 -9.15
N THR A 100 -7.08 -1.26 -8.01
CA THR A 100 -5.67 -1.52 -7.69
C THR A 100 -5.39 -3.02 -7.62
N LYS A 101 -4.32 -3.46 -8.29
CA LYS A 101 -3.85 -4.85 -8.26
C LYS A 101 -2.60 -4.95 -7.40
N ILE A 102 -2.70 -5.67 -6.29
CA ILE A 102 -1.62 -5.89 -5.36
C ILE A 102 -1.21 -7.36 -5.41
N LEU A 103 0.07 -7.62 -5.67
CA LEU A 103 0.64 -8.96 -5.57
C LEU A 103 1.52 -9.04 -4.34
N ILE A 104 1.32 -10.09 -3.55
CA ILE A 104 2.14 -10.42 -2.38
C ILE A 104 2.94 -11.67 -2.75
N ALA A 105 4.26 -11.53 -2.79
CA ALA A 105 5.18 -12.61 -3.09
C ALA A 105 6.11 -12.87 -1.90
N GLY A 106 6.33 -14.14 -1.61
CA GLY A 106 7.27 -14.59 -0.59
C GLY A 106 7.98 -15.87 -1.04
N PRO A 107 9.05 -16.29 -0.37
CA PRO A 107 9.76 -17.51 -0.73
C PRO A 107 8.87 -18.75 -0.71
N THR A 108 7.84 -18.74 0.09
CA THR A 108 6.81 -19.79 0.14
C THR A 108 5.42 -19.17 0.26
N PHE A 109 4.39 -19.92 -0.11
CA PHE A 109 3.00 -19.54 0.16
C PHE A 109 2.73 -19.25 1.64
N ARG A 110 3.40 -19.97 2.53
CA ARG A 110 3.23 -19.80 3.96
C ARG A 110 3.62 -18.41 4.43
N THR A 111 4.71 -17.84 3.89
CA THR A 111 5.15 -16.48 4.24
C THR A 111 4.17 -15.42 3.72
N ALA A 112 3.78 -15.51 2.45
CA ALA A 112 2.76 -14.61 1.88
C ALA A 112 1.43 -14.70 2.66
N ARG A 113 1.08 -15.89 3.18
CA ARG A 113 -0.13 -16.10 3.97
C ARG A 113 -0.16 -15.32 5.29
N PHE A 114 0.99 -15.00 5.90
CA PHE A 114 0.99 -14.19 7.12
C PHE A 114 0.43 -12.78 6.89
N ILE A 115 0.76 -12.15 5.79
CA ILE A 115 0.17 -10.86 5.41
C ILE A 115 -1.32 -11.04 5.16
N PHE A 116 -1.69 -12.11 4.46
CA PHE A 116 -3.07 -12.43 4.14
C PHE A 116 -3.93 -12.66 5.40
N ASN A 117 -3.44 -13.38 6.39
CA ASN A 117 -4.13 -13.59 7.67
C ASN A 117 -4.35 -12.26 8.42
N ASN A 118 -3.42 -11.30 8.31
CA ASN A 118 -3.62 -9.98 8.88
C ASN A 118 -4.68 -9.18 8.12
N ILE A 119 -4.75 -9.32 6.79
CA ILE A 119 -5.82 -8.72 5.99
C ILE A 119 -7.18 -9.31 6.41
N GLU A 120 -7.28 -10.63 6.59
CA GLU A 120 -8.49 -11.30 7.08
C GLU A 120 -8.97 -10.70 8.40
N LYS A 121 -8.07 -10.58 9.37
CA LYS A 121 -8.40 -9.98 10.68
C LYS A 121 -8.90 -8.53 10.56
N ILE A 122 -8.33 -7.74 9.66
CA ILE A 122 -8.77 -6.36 9.42
C ILE A 122 -10.18 -6.36 8.79
N VAL A 123 -10.36 -7.14 7.74
CA VAL A 123 -11.60 -7.19 6.95
C VAL A 123 -12.78 -7.75 7.74
N GLU A 124 -12.53 -8.61 8.74
CA GLU A 124 -13.56 -9.18 9.61
C GLU A 124 -14.06 -8.17 10.67
N THR A 125 -13.37 -7.03 10.85
CA THR A 125 -13.83 -5.99 11.76
C THR A 125 -15.05 -5.27 11.18
N ARG A 126 -16.02 -4.96 12.04
CA ARG A 126 -17.21 -4.20 11.63
C ARG A 126 -16.84 -2.83 11.06
N GLU A 127 -15.85 -2.21 11.65
CA GLU A 127 -15.34 -0.88 11.29
C GLU A 127 -14.76 -0.88 9.88
N ALA A 128 -14.01 -1.92 9.49
CA ALA A 128 -13.45 -2.06 8.14
C ALA A 128 -14.55 -2.20 7.09
N VAL A 129 -15.60 -2.97 7.40
CA VAL A 129 -16.75 -3.14 6.51
C VAL A 129 -17.47 -1.82 6.33
N LEU A 130 -17.74 -1.08 7.41
CA LEU A 130 -18.41 0.22 7.35
C LEU A 130 -17.59 1.26 6.58
N LEU A 131 -16.27 1.30 6.81
CA LEU A 131 -15.40 2.21 6.06
C LEU A 131 -15.43 1.87 4.56
N ALA A 132 -15.27 0.61 4.20
CA ALA A 132 -15.32 0.20 2.81
C ALA A 132 -16.67 0.57 2.15
N GLN A 133 -17.78 0.37 2.86
CA GLN A 133 -19.10 0.76 2.39
C GLN A 133 -19.22 2.28 2.19
N ALA A 134 -18.65 3.08 3.10
CA ALA A 134 -18.62 4.53 2.98
C ALA A 134 -17.95 5.01 1.68
N PHE A 135 -16.94 4.27 1.21
CA PHE A 135 -16.31 4.52 -0.10
C PHE A 135 -16.98 3.80 -1.27
N GLY A 136 -18.14 3.15 -1.04
CA GLY A 136 -18.81 2.34 -2.05
C GLY A 136 -18.04 1.05 -2.42
N ALA A 137 -17.07 0.67 -1.59
CA ALA A 137 -16.23 -0.49 -1.83
C ALA A 137 -16.94 -1.78 -1.42
N LYS A 138 -16.93 -2.77 -2.32
CA LYS A 138 -17.37 -4.13 -2.00
C LYS A 138 -16.16 -4.97 -1.62
N ILE A 139 -16.25 -5.66 -0.48
CA ILE A 139 -15.23 -6.59 0.00
C ILE A 139 -15.74 -8.01 -0.28
N LYS A 140 -14.96 -8.79 -1.00
CA LYS A 140 -15.27 -10.18 -1.30
C LYS A 140 -14.00 -11.02 -1.29
N ARG A 141 -14.04 -12.16 -0.57
CA ARG A 141 -13.04 -13.20 -0.73
C ARG A 141 -13.36 -13.98 -2.00
N ASN A 142 -12.41 -14.09 -2.89
CA ASN A 142 -12.58 -14.85 -4.14
C ASN A 142 -12.13 -16.30 -3.95
N ASP A 143 -10.97 -16.50 -3.32
CA ASP A 143 -10.43 -17.81 -2.94
C ASP A 143 -9.51 -17.70 -1.72
N GLN A 144 -8.73 -18.75 -1.44
CA GLN A 144 -7.82 -18.79 -0.29
C GLN A 144 -6.68 -17.75 -0.36
N TYR A 145 -6.42 -17.20 -1.54
CA TYR A 145 -5.24 -16.37 -1.84
C TYR A 145 -5.59 -15.06 -2.53
N GLU A 146 -6.87 -14.77 -2.71
CA GLU A 146 -7.31 -13.53 -3.36
C GLU A 146 -8.47 -12.87 -2.62
N TRP A 147 -8.24 -11.61 -2.25
CA TRP A 147 -9.27 -10.68 -1.81
C TRP A 147 -9.59 -9.69 -2.91
N ARG A 148 -10.87 -9.39 -3.08
CA ARG A 148 -11.36 -8.32 -3.95
C ARG A 148 -11.95 -7.21 -3.11
N ILE A 149 -11.40 -6.02 -3.26
CA ILE A 149 -11.78 -4.82 -2.51
C ILE A 149 -11.88 -3.67 -3.50
N ASN A 150 -13.04 -3.03 -3.58
CA ASN A 150 -13.27 -1.86 -4.44
C ASN A 150 -12.87 -2.09 -5.92
N GLY A 151 -13.18 -3.27 -6.47
CA GLY A 151 -12.76 -3.66 -7.82
C GLY A 151 -11.28 -4.04 -7.97
N GLY A 152 -10.47 -3.73 -6.97
CA GLY A 152 -9.07 -4.14 -6.90
C GLY A 152 -8.91 -5.58 -6.40
N THR A 153 -7.70 -6.11 -6.53
CA THR A 153 -7.34 -7.46 -6.08
C THR A 153 -6.08 -7.43 -5.22
N ILE A 154 -6.09 -8.21 -4.15
CA ILE A 154 -4.91 -8.53 -3.36
C ILE A 154 -4.69 -10.03 -3.50
N THR A 155 -3.62 -10.43 -4.17
CA THR A 155 -3.35 -11.83 -4.50
C THR A 155 -2.00 -12.27 -3.95
N ALA A 156 -1.97 -13.38 -3.21
CA ALA A 156 -0.74 -14.01 -2.78
C ALA A 156 -0.26 -15.01 -3.85
N ILE A 157 1.00 -14.89 -4.25
CA ILE A 157 1.62 -15.77 -5.24
C ILE A 157 2.84 -16.50 -4.65
N PRO A 158 3.03 -17.79 -4.95
CA PRO A 158 4.26 -18.48 -4.61
C PRO A 158 5.33 -18.12 -5.63
N LEU A 159 6.59 -18.03 -5.19
CA LEU A 159 7.71 -17.82 -6.11
C LEU A 159 8.19 -19.09 -6.82
N SER A 160 7.52 -20.20 -6.64
CA SER A 160 7.89 -21.47 -7.25
C SER A 160 7.17 -21.67 -8.59
N GLY A 161 7.94 -21.70 -9.67
CA GLY A 161 7.54 -22.24 -10.96
C GLY A 161 7.25 -21.21 -12.08
N GLU A 162 7.22 -21.69 -13.30
CA GLU A 162 6.93 -20.92 -14.52
C GLU A 162 5.52 -20.28 -14.55
N LYS A 163 4.63 -20.69 -13.65
CA LYS A 163 3.25 -20.22 -13.56
C LYS A 163 3.09 -18.76 -13.11
N ILE A 164 4.19 -18.12 -12.69
CA ILE A 164 4.15 -16.74 -12.19
C ILE A 164 4.16 -15.72 -13.33
N ARG A 165 4.60 -16.13 -14.54
CA ARG A 165 4.66 -15.22 -15.68
C ARG A 165 3.26 -14.80 -16.13
N GLY A 166 3.07 -13.51 -16.40
CA GLY A 166 1.81 -12.96 -16.92
C GLY A 166 0.97 -12.17 -15.93
N PHE A 167 1.34 -12.13 -14.63
CA PHE A 167 0.69 -11.22 -13.69
C PHE A 167 1.03 -9.76 -14.00
N ARG A 168 0.11 -8.88 -13.66
CA ARG A 168 0.30 -7.42 -13.70
C ARG A 168 -0.11 -6.85 -12.35
N ALA A 169 0.70 -5.96 -11.82
CA ALA A 169 0.46 -5.36 -10.50
C ALA A 169 0.69 -3.85 -10.53
N ASN A 170 -0.09 -3.16 -9.72
CA ASN A 170 0.14 -1.77 -9.35
C ASN A 170 1.12 -1.70 -8.18
N VAL A 171 0.99 -2.67 -7.27
CA VAL A 171 1.82 -2.79 -6.09
C VAL A 171 2.34 -4.22 -5.96
N LEU A 172 3.63 -4.33 -5.71
CA LEU A 172 4.32 -5.58 -5.42
C LEU A 172 4.83 -5.55 -3.99
N VAL A 173 4.34 -6.45 -3.15
CA VAL A 173 4.81 -6.65 -1.78
C VAL A 173 5.67 -7.90 -1.74
N LEU A 174 6.93 -7.75 -1.38
CA LEU A 174 7.91 -8.83 -1.27
C LEU A 174 8.17 -9.10 0.21
N ASP A 175 7.65 -10.22 0.71
CA ASP A 175 7.88 -10.65 2.09
C ASP A 175 9.11 -11.55 2.17
N GLU A 176 9.84 -11.44 3.30
CA GLU A 176 11.14 -12.10 3.51
C GLU A 176 12.11 -11.90 2.33
N PHE A 177 12.25 -10.63 1.92
CA PHE A 177 13.02 -10.20 0.74
C PHE A 177 14.44 -10.78 0.70
N MET A 178 15.08 -10.98 1.86
CA MET A 178 16.40 -11.58 1.97
C MET A 178 16.50 -13.00 1.38
N LEU A 179 15.38 -13.73 1.36
CA LEU A 179 15.33 -15.11 0.87
C LEU A 179 14.94 -15.21 -0.61
N LEU A 180 14.67 -14.07 -1.26
CA LEU A 180 14.25 -14.06 -2.66
C LEU A 180 15.45 -14.02 -3.60
N PRO A 181 15.54 -14.91 -4.60
CA PRO A 181 16.59 -14.88 -5.60
C PRO A 181 16.54 -13.58 -6.42
N GLU A 182 17.71 -12.97 -6.63
CA GLU A 182 17.84 -11.69 -7.33
C GLU A 182 17.33 -11.74 -8.77
N ASP A 183 17.59 -12.84 -9.46
CA ASP A 183 17.15 -13.08 -10.83
C ASP A 183 15.63 -13.16 -10.94
N ILE A 184 14.94 -13.75 -9.97
CA ILE A 184 13.47 -13.77 -9.92
C ILE A 184 12.93 -12.37 -9.67
N ILE A 185 13.55 -11.61 -8.76
CA ILE A 185 13.11 -10.23 -8.49
C ILE A 185 13.24 -9.39 -9.77
N LYS A 186 14.41 -9.39 -10.40
CA LYS A 186 14.69 -8.54 -11.56
C LYS A 186 13.97 -8.98 -12.84
N ASN A 187 13.96 -10.28 -13.12
CA ASN A 187 13.53 -10.80 -14.43
C ASN A 187 12.05 -11.23 -14.45
N VAL A 188 11.43 -11.45 -13.29
CA VAL A 188 10.05 -11.93 -13.19
C VAL A 188 9.15 -10.94 -12.49
N LEU A 189 9.53 -10.50 -11.30
CA LEU A 189 8.63 -9.68 -10.45
C LEU A 189 8.61 -8.21 -10.86
N MET A 190 9.78 -7.61 -11.12
CA MET A 190 9.85 -6.21 -11.54
C MET A 190 9.10 -5.92 -12.84
N PRO A 191 9.11 -6.79 -13.87
CA PRO A 191 8.30 -6.62 -15.07
C PRO A 191 6.80 -6.52 -14.83
N PHE A 192 6.26 -7.07 -13.72
CA PHE A 192 4.84 -6.92 -13.38
C PHE A 192 4.43 -5.47 -13.12
N LEU A 193 5.38 -4.65 -12.67
CA LEU A 193 5.18 -3.23 -12.36
C LEU A 193 5.32 -2.32 -13.59
N VAL A 194 5.95 -2.79 -14.66
CA VAL A 194 6.27 -1.97 -15.84
C VAL A 194 5.05 -1.78 -16.74
N ALA A 195 4.08 -2.70 -16.67
CA ALA A 195 2.90 -2.63 -17.53
C ALA A 195 2.07 -1.37 -17.20
N PRO A 196 1.78 -0.50 -18.20
CA PRO A 196 0.98 0.69 -17.98
C PRO A 196 -0.37 0.33 -17.35
N GLN A 197 -0.69 1.06 -16.29
CA GLN A 197 -1.98 0.92 -15.65
C GLN A 197 -3.05 1.51 -16.57
N ASP A 198 -4.14 0.77 -16.74
CA ASP A 198 -5.35 1.22 -17.41
C ASP A 198 -5.10 1.94 -18.76
N MET A 199 -4.57 1.19 -19.72
CA MET A 199 -4.32 1.68 -21.08
C MET A 199 -5.57 2.32 -21.68
N THR A 200 -6.74 1.73 -21.46
CA THR A 200 -8.01 2.22 -21.97
C THR A 200 -8.36 3.60 -21.42
N ARG A 201 -8.14 3.82 -20.12
CA ARG A 201 -8.35 5.13 -19.50
C ARG A 201 -7.36 6.16 -20.02
N ARG A 202 -6.08 5.78 -20.17
CA ARG A 202 -5.05 6.67 -20.73
C ARG A 202 -5.37 7.06 -22.16
N MET A 203 -5.84 6.12 -22.98
CA MET A 203 -6.25 6.39 -24.36
C MET A 203 -7.43 7.36 -24.39
N ARG A 204 -8.47 7.13 -23.60
CA ARG A 204 -9.63 8.04 -23.52
C ARG A 204 -9.25 9.46 -23.07
N ILE A 205 -8.38 9.58 -22.04
CA ILE A 205 -7.90 10.88 -21.60
C ILE A 205 -7.16 11.58 -22.73
N LYS A 206 -6.31 10.84 -23.44
CA LYS A 206 -5.56 11.38 -24.57
C LYS A 206 -6.47 11.84 -25.70
N GLU A 207 -7.48 11.08 -26.05
CA GLU A 207 -8.50 11.43 -27.05
C GLU A 207 -9.25 12.72 -26.66
N VAL A 208 -9.68 12.83 -25.40
CA VAL A 208 -10.34 14.05 -24.90
C VAL A 208 -9.40 15.25 -24.90
N GLU A 209 -8.13 15.06 -24.49
CA GLU A 209 -7.13 16.14 -24.52
C GLU A 209 -6.82 16.58 -25.96
N ASP A 210 -6.75 15.66 -26.92
CA ASP A 210 -6.56 15.98 -28.33
C ASP A 210 -7.71 16.84 -28.87
N GLU A 211 -8.95 16.52 -28.50
CA GLU A 211 -10.12 17.32 -28.86
C GLU A 211 -10.08 18.72 -28.22
N LEU A 212 -9.72 18.82 -26.94
CA LEU A 212 -9.65 20.08 -26.21
C LEU A 212 -8.51 20.99 -26.77
N ILE A 213 -7.40 20.41 -27.18
CA ILE A 213 -6.30 21.16 -27.83
C ILE A 213 -6.74 21.68 -29.19
N GLN A 214 -7.42 20.84 -29.99
CA GLN A 214 -7.95 21.29 -31.30
C GLN A 214 -8.96 22.44 -31.14
N GLN A 215 -9.73 22.46 -30.06
CA GLN A 215 -10.67 23.53 -29.74
C GLN A 215 -9.99 24.75 -29.11
N GLY A 216 -8.70 24.70 -28.83
CA GLY A 216 -7.96 25.77 -28.17
C GLY A 216 -8.30 25.96 -26.68
N ALA A 217 -8.96 24.97 -26.06
CA ALA A 217 -9.38 25.03 -24.66
C ALA A 217 -8.23 24.73 -23.68
N ILE A 218 -7.24 23.94 -24.10
CA ILE A 218 -6.00 23.66 -23.36
C ILE A 218 -4.79 23.72 -24.28
N GLU A 219 -3.60 23.94 -23.72
CA GLU A 219 -2.36 23.92 -24.47
C GLU A 219 -1.67 22.54 -24.40
N GLU A 220 -0.78 22.23 -25.33
CA GLU A 220 0.00 20.97 -25.35
C GLU A 220 0.77 20.74 -24.04
N LYS A 221 1.23 21.81 -23.37
CA LYS A 221 1.93 21.75 -22.07
C LYS A 221 1.05 21.28 -20.92
N ASP A 222 -0.28 21.42 -21.06
CA ASP A 222 -1.26 21.10 -20.01
C ASP A 222 -1.72 19.63 -20.08
N ARG A 223 -1.18 18.86 -21.03
CA ARG A 223 -1.46 17.42 -21.11
C ARG A 223 -1.13 16.70 -19.81
N THR A 224 -2.00 15.77 -19.46
CA THR A 224 -1.82 14.90 -18.29
C THR A 224 -0.54 14.07 -18.44
N LYS A 225 0.42 14.31 -17.57
CA LYS A 225 1.62 13.47 -17.47
C LYS A 225 1.30 12.21 -16.68
N PHE A 226 1.17 11.09 -17.39
CA PHE A 226 0.96 9.80 -16.75
C PHE A 226 2.27 9.32 -16.10
N GLU A 227 2.44 9.62 -14.84
CA GLU A 227 3.54 9.06 -14.07
C GLU A 227 3.32 7.56 -13.81
N ASN A 228 4.41 6.80 -13.74
CA ASN A 228 4.33 5.42 -13.30
C ASN A 228 4.16 5.40 -11.78
N THR A 229 2.96 5.12 -11.32
CA THR A 229 2.59 5.04 -9.90
C THR A 229 2.82 3.66 -9.30
N SER A 230 3.45 2.75 -10.04
CA SER A 230 3.75 1.40 -9.56
C SER A 230 4.66 1.44 -8.34
N LYS A 231 4.39 0.56 -7.39
CA LYS A 231 5.08 0.52 -6.09
C LYS A 231 5.66 -0.84 -5.80
N MET A 232 6.84 -0.84 -5.17
CA MET A 232 7.47 -2.04 -4.63
C MET A 232 7.74 -1.85 -3.15
N ILE A 233 7.27 -2.79 -2.35
CA ILE A 233 7.46 -2.83 -0.90
C ILE A 233 8.23 -4.09 -0.56
N ALA A 234 9.48 -3.93 -0.07
CA ALA A 234 10.33 -5.03 0.37
C ALA A 234 10.31 -5.11 1.90
N LEU A 235 9.89 -6.23 2.43
CA LEU A 235 9.86 -6.52 3.86
C LEU A 235 10.91 -7.58 4.17
N SER A 236 11.79 -7.32 5.11
CA SER A 236 12.83 -8.25 5.49
C SER A 236 13.22 -8.15 6.96
N SER A 237 13.77 -9.22 7.47
CA SER A 237 14.59 -9.17 8.68
C SER A 237 16.03 -8.80 8.31
N ALA A 238 16.85 -8.40 9.28
CA ALA A 238 18.28 -8.16 9.05
C ALA A 238 18.96 -9.45 8.59
N SER A 239 19.91 -9.32 7.67
CA SER A 239 20.65 -10.41 7.06
C SER A 239 22.14 -10.10 6.94
N TYR A 240 22.90 -11.02 6.37
CA TYR A 240 24.33 -10.88 6.19
C TYR A 240 24.68 -9.93 5.02
N THR A 241 25.86 -9.31 5.10
CA THR A 241 26.31 -8.28 4.16
C THR A 241 26.55 -8.76 2.74
N PHE A 242 26.73 -10.06 2.54
CA PHE A 242 26.98 -10.65 1.21
C PHE A 242 25.73 -11.01 0.44
N GLU A 243 24.54 -10.86 1.05
CA GLU A 243 23.28 -11.22 0.44
C GLU A 243 22.67 -10.08 -0.42
N ASN A 244 21.76 -10.44 -1.29
CA ASN A 244 21.05 -9.51 -2.18
C ASN A 244 20.36 -8.36 -1.43
N LEU A 245 19.83 -8.63 -0.24
CA LEU A 245 19.22 -7.61 0.61
C LEU A 245 20.18 -6.45 0.86
N TYR A 246 21.42 -6.75 1.29
CA TYR A 246 22.41 -5.73 1.63
C TYR A 246 22.82 -4.89 0.40
N LYS A 247 23.02 -5.52 -0.74
CA LYS A 247 23.34 -4.84 -2.00
C LYS A 247 22.22 -3.89 -2.42
N THR A 248 20.98 -4.36 -2.37
CA THR A 248 19.80 -3.56 -2.71
C THR A 248 19.60 -2.43 -1.72
N TYR A 249 19.81 -2.67 -0.43
CA TYR A 249 19.77 -1.67 0.63
C TYR A 249 20.78 -0.54 0.37
N GLN A 250 22.05 -0.88 0.09
CA GLN A 250 23.09 0.09 -0.21
C GLN A 250 22.77 0.91 -1.47
N ASP A 251 22.30 0.27 -2.54
CA ASP A 251 21.87 0.95 -3.76
C ASP A 251 20.75 1.96 -3.47
N TRP A 252 19.76 1.59 -2.67
CA TRP A 252 18.67 2.50 -2.33
C TRP A 252 19.10 3.64 -1.42
N ILE A 253 20.00 3.39 -0.45
CA ILE A 253 20.57 4.46 0.38
C ILE A 253 21.35 5.45 -0.49
N ASN A 254 22.16 4.96 -1.43
CA ASN A 254 22.91 5.83 -2.35
C ASN A 254 21.96 6.71 -3.19
N LYS A 255 20.85 6.12 -3.70
CA LYS A 255 19.83 6.87 -4.45
C LYS A 255 19.08 7.92 -3.61
N ILE A 256 18.89 7.65 -2.30
CA ILE A 256 18.30 8.62 -1.38
C ILE A 256 19.29 9.78 -1.09
N GLN A 257 20.56 9.47 -1.01
CA GLN A 257 21.62 10.46 -0.72
C GLN A 257 21.99 11.31 -1.93
N ASP A 258 21.77 10.81 -3.13
CA ASP A 258 22.06 11.51 -4.38
C ASP A 258 20.97 12.57 -4.68
N LYS A 259 21.24 13.79 -4.21
CA LYS A 259 20.33 14.93 -4.40
C LYS A 259 20.22 15.40 -5.85
N GLU A 260 21.23 15.13 -6.69
CA GLU A 260 21.24 15.57 -8.09
C GLU A 260 20.23 14.76 -8.92
N SER A 261 20.04 13.48 -8.62
CA SER A 261 19.14 12.58 -9.35
C SER A 261 17.65 12.85 -9.09
N LYS A 262 17.30 13.59 -8.03
CA LYS A 262 15.91 13.77 -7.53
C LYS A 262 15.18 12.45 -7.27
N LEU A 263 15.89 11.35 -7.14
CA LEU A 263 15.33 10.02 -6.85
C LEU A 263 14.96 9.84 -5.37
N GLU A 264 15.46 10.69 -4.48
CA GLU A 264 15.15 10.66 -3.05
C GLU A 264 13.65 10.64 -2.78
N ALA A 265 12.86 11.33 -3.60
CA ALA A 265 11.40 11.36 -3.48
C ALA A 265 10.73 10.03 -3.82
N LYS A 266 11.43 9.07 -4.45
CA LYS A 266 10.87 7.77 -4.88
C LYS A 266 11.22 6.64 -3.93
N TYR A 267 12.27 6.77 -3.11
CA TYR A 267 12.79 5.72 -2.27
C TYR A 267 12.56 5.99 -0.79
N PHE A 268 12.35 4.93 -0.04
CA PHE A 268 12.27 4.94 1.43
C PHE A 268 12.90 3.68 1.98
N VAL A 269 13.74 3.83 3.00
CA VAL A 269 14.36 2.72 3.72
C VAL A 269 14.17 2.95 5.22
N SER A 270 13.64 1.94 5.89
CA SER A 270 13.48 1.91 7.35
C SER A 270 14.21 0.69 7.92
N GLN A 271 15.11 0.95 8.85
CA GLN A 271 15.81 -0.11 9.57
C GLN A 271 15.51 0.03 11.07
N LEU A 272 15.03 -1.06 11.67
CA LEU A 272 14.68 -1.11 13.09
C LEU A 272 15.18 -2.41 13.72
N GLY A 273 15.93 -2.26 14.81
CA GLY A 273 16.27 -3.37 15.68
C GLY A 273 15.12 -3.74 16.63
N TYR A 274 15.32 -4.76 17.42
CA TYR A 274 14.35 -5.17 18.47
C TYR A 274 14.24 -4.15 19.61
N GLU A 275 15.21 -3.25 19.72
CA GLU A 275 15.18 -2.15 20.71
C GLU A 275 14.05 -1.14 20.45
N ALA A 276 13.54 -1.12 19.23
CA ALA A 276 12.39 -0.28 18.86
C ALA A 276 11.05 -0.81 19.41
N LEU A 277 11.02 -2.06 19.88
CA LEU A 277 9.84 -2.63 20.51
C LEU A 277 9.61 -1.95 21.89
N PRO A 278 8.35 -1.61 22.22
CA PRO A 278 8.02 -1.13 23.55
C PRO A 278 8.51 -2.15 24.59
N LYS A 279 9.30 -1.72 25.54
CA LYS A 279 9.61 -2.53 26.72
C LYS A 279 8.38 -2.52 27.60
N GLU A 280 7.91 -3.71 27.98
CA GLU A 280 6.81 -3.89 28.94
C GLU A 280 7.14 -3.25 30.28
#